data_59c3f040e408f51c3cb274a478264939
#
_entry.id   59c3f040e408f51c3cb274a478264939
#
_cell.length_a   1.000
_cell.length_b   1.000
_cell.length_c   1.000
_cell.angle_alpha   90.00
_cell.angle_beta   90.00
_cell.angle_gamma   90.00
#
_symmetry.space_group_name_H-M   'P 1'
#
loop_
_entity.id
_entity.type
_entity.pdbx_description
1 polymer ?
#
loop_
_entity_poly.entity_id
_entity_poly.type
_entity_poly.pdbx_seq_one_letter_code
_entity_poly.pdbx_strand_id
1 'polypeptide(L)'
;MDALAARVVFACAHLQIPRATVGLLVVSPEQMAEVNGAHRARPEPTDVLSFPVDGPEVHDWPADGPPPELGDILICPEAAEEPLDVLVVHGLLHLVGYDHEVDDGEMLALQDRIVAAAP
;
A
#
# COMPACT_ATOMS: atom_id res chain seq x y z
N MET A 1 -3.22 10.24 -15.08
CA MET A 1 -2.97 9.48 -13.85
C MET A 1 -3.16 10.41 -12.66
N ASP A 2 -3.93 10.01 -11.67
CA ASP A 2 -4.12 10.88 -10.50
C ASP A 2 -2.87 10.89 -9.60
N ALA A 3 -2.84 11.80 -8.63
CA ALA A 3 -1.66 12.02 -7.79
C ALA A 3 -1.32 10.79 -6.94
N LEU A 4 -2.31 10.07 -6.46
CA LEU A 4 -2.06 8.87 -5.63
C LEU A 4 -1.51 7.72 -6.47
N ALA A 5 -2.06 7.51 -7.67
CA ALA A 5 -1.53 6.49 -8.59
C ALA A 5 -0.08 6.81 -8.98
N ALA A 6 0.22 8.08 -9.24
CA ALA A 6 1.58 8.50 -9.55
C ALA A 6 2.54 8.21 -8.39
N ARG A 7 2.07 8.35 -7.16
CA ARG A 7 2.87 8.05 -5.98
C ARG A 7 3.17 6.56 -5.85
N VAL A 8 2.19 5.71 -6.19
CA VAL A 8 2.41 4.25 -6.23
C VAL A 8 3.46 3.89 -7.27
N VAL A 9 3.39 4.48 -8.46
CA VAL A 9 4.37 4.24 -9.53
C VAL A 9 5.77 4.66 -9.07
N PHE A 10 5.89 5.83 -8.46
CA PHE A 10 7.17 6.33 -7.94
C PHE A 10 7.75 5.37 -6.87
N ALA A 11 6.90 4.93 -5.94
CA ALA A 11 7.34 4.04 -4.86
C ALA A 11 7.79 2.68 -5.41
N CYS A 12 7.07 2.13 -6.39
CA CYS A 12 7.50 0.89 -7.04
C CYS A 12 8.85 1.04 -7.71
N ALA A 13 9.10 2.17 -8.40
CA ALA A 13 10.39 2.43 -9.02
C ALA A 13 11.50 2.52 -7.96
N HIS A 14 11.25 3.19 -6.85
CA HIS A 14 12.19 3.30 -5.75
C HIS A 14 12.54 1.92 -5.15
N LEU A 15 11.55 1.02 -5.11
CA LEU A 15 11.73 -0.34 -4.59
C LEU A 15 12.28 -1.30 -5.65
N GLN A 16 12.60 -0.80 -6.84
CA GLN A 16 13.13 -1.60 -7.96
C GLN A 16 12.16 -2.68 -8.41
N ILE A 17 10.88 -2.35 -8.44
CA ILE A 17 9.82 -3.21 -8.98
C ILE A 17 9.47 -2.67 -10.37
N PRO A 18 9.99 -3.30 -11.45
CA PRO A 18 9.86 -2.71 -12.79
C PRO A 18 8.47 -2.86 -13.40
N ARG A 19 7.74 -3.93 -13.03
CA ARG A 19 6.41 -4.22 -13.56
C ARG A 19 5.55 -4.78 -12.45
N ALA A 20 4.35 -4.23 -12.30
CA ALA A 20 3.39 -4.74 -11.34
C ALA A 20 2.02 -4.11 -11.59
N THR A 21 0.97 -4.76 -11.08
CA THR A 21 -0.34 -4.13 -10.96
C THR A 21 -0.66 -3.93 -9.48
N VAL A 22 -1.33 -2.83 -9.18
CA VAL A 22 -1.77 -2.48 -7.82
C VAL A 22 -3.17 -1.93 -7.91
N GLY A 23 -4.09 -2.48 -7.12
CA GLY A 23 -5.43 -1.90 -6.97
C GLY A 23 -5.38 -0.77 -5.95
N LEU A 24 -5.95 0.38 -6.30
CA LEU A 24 -6.02 1.53 -5.41
C LEU A 24 -7.46 2.01 -5.39
N LEU A 25 -8.12 1.85 -4.24
CA LEU A 25 -9.54 2.15 -4.09
C LEU A 25 -9.75 3.19 -2.99
N VAL A 26 -10.50 4.24 -3.34
CA VAL A 26 -10.92 5.26 -2.37
C VAL A 26 -12.33 4.87 -1.91
N VAL A 27 -12.51 4.73 -0.61
CA VAL A 27 -13.77 4.25 -0.04
C VAL A 27 -14.30 5.21 1.02
N SER A 28 -15.60 5.08 1.31
CA SER A 28 -16.25 5.85 2.38
C SER A 28 -15.96 5.23 3.74
N PRO A 29 -16.18 5.97 4.85
CA PRO A 29 -16.05 5.40 6.19
C PRO A 29 -16.93 4.18 6.40
N GLU A 30 -18.14 4.16 5.86
CA GLU A 30 -19.05 3.02 5.96
C GLU A 30 -18.50 1.79 5.24
N GLN A 31 -17.98 1.98 4.04
CA GLN A 31 -17.37 0.89 3.28
C GLN A 31 -16.11 0.38 3.98
N MET A 32 -15.29 1.29 4.51
CA MET A 32 -14.07 0.93 5.22
C MET A 32 -14.39 0.14 6.49
N ALA A 33 -15.41 0.55 7.24
CA ALA A 33 -15.84 -0.15 8.45
C ALA A 33 -16.32 -1.57 8.14
N GLU A 34 -17.05 -1.72 7.03
CA GLU A 34 -17.53 -3.03 6.59
C GLU A 34 -16.37 -3.97 6.26
N VAL A 35 -15.40 -3.49 5.48
CA VAL A 35 -14.23 -4.29 5.10
C VAL A 35 -13.37 -4.60 6.33
N ASN A 36 -13.14 -3.61 7.19
CA ASN A 36 -12.33 -3.77 8.39
C ASN A 36 -12.99 -4.75 9.36
N GLY A 37 -14.32 -4.73 9.47
CA GLY A 37 -15.08 -5.68 10.27
C GLY A 37 -14.95 -7.11 9.75
N ALA A 38 -15.02 -7.29 8.42
CA ALA A 38 -14.92 -8.61 7.80
C ALA A 38 -13.53 -9.23 7.92
N HIS A 39 -12.47 -8.41 7.81
CA HIS A 39 -11.08 -8.90 7.78
C HIS A 39 -10.38 -8.88 9.12
N ARG A 40 -10.67 -7.89 9.96
CA ARG A 40 -9.93 -7.67 11.20
C ARG A 40 -10.82 -7.76 12.45
N ALA A 41 -12.10 -8.09 12.28
CA ALA A 41 -13.09 -8.13 13.33
C ALA A 41 -13.21 -6.78 14.09
N ARG A 42 -12.94 -5.67 13.40
CA ARG A 42 -13.01 -4.31 13.92
C ARG A 42 -13.94 -3.48 13.04
N PRO A 43 -15.26 -3.47 13.31
CA PRO A 43 -16.24 -2.83 12.43
C PRO A 43 -16.26 -1.30 12.60
N GLU A 44 -15.10 -0.68 12.42
CA GLU A 44 -14.91 0.77 12.54
C GLU A 44 -14.04 1.25 11.38
N PRO A 45 -14.19 2.51 10.96
CA PRO A 45 -13.36 3.05 9.89
C PRO A 45 -11.89 3.10 10.29
N THR A 46 -11.01 2.85 9.32
CA THR A 46 -9.58 3.10 9.45
C THR A 46 -9.12 3.87 8.21
N ASP A 47 -7.90 4.38 8.22
CA ASP A 47 -7.39 5.24 7.15
C ASP A 47 -6.93 4.45 5.92
N VAL A 48 -6.26 3.32 6.12
CA VAL A 48 -5.73 2.51 5.02
C VAL A 48 -5.75 1.03 5.39
N LEU A 49 -6.08 0.18 4.40
CA LEU A 49 -5.99 -1.27 4.51
C LEU A 49 -5.27 -1.81 3.27
N SER A 50 -4.46 -2.84 3.47
CA SER A 50 -3.72 -3.51 2.40
C SER A 50 -4.05 -4.99 2.35
N PHE A 51 -4.27 -5.50 1.13
CA PHE A 51 -4.62 -6.90 0.87
C PHE A 51 -3.60 -7.49 -0.11
N PRO A 52 -2.49 -8.08 0.38
CA PRO A 52 -1.45 -8.63 -0.50
C PRO A 52 -1.95 -9.82 -1.31
N VAL A 53 -1.48 -9.92 -2.55
CA VAL A 53 -1.68 -11.09 -3.42
C VAL A 53 -0.30 -11.67 -3.76
N ASP A 54 0.39 -11.11 -4.75
CA ASP A 54 1.74 -11.55 -5.14
C ASP A 54 2.85 -10.71 -4.52
N GLY A 55 2.50 -9.62 -3.84
CA GLY A 55 3.46 -8.65 -3.32
C GLY A 55 4.59 -9.24 -2.48
N PRO A 56 4.30 -10.16 -1.52
CA PRO A 56 5.38 -10.74 -0.72
C PRO A 56 6.44 -11.49 -1.52
N GLU A 57 6.10 -12.00 -2.70
CA GLU A 57 7.01 -12.73 -3.57
C GLU A 57 7.57 -11.89 -4.72
N VAL A 58 7.38 -10.57 -4.69
CA VAL A 58 7.67 -9.71 -5.84
C VAL A 58 9.14 -9.76 -6.27
N HIS A 59 10.06 -9.88 -5.34
CA HIS A 59 11.50 -9.90 -5.66
C HIS A 59 11.98 -11.22 -6.27
N ASP A 60 11.18 -12.28 -6.13
CA ASP A 60 11.46 -13.59 -6.72
C ASP A 60 10.56 -13.87 -7.94
N TRP A 61 9.83 -12.85 -8.40
CA TRP A 61 8.86 -13.02 -9.50
C TRP A 61 9.55 -13.21 -10.84
N PRO A 62 9.12 -14.18 -11.66
CA PRO A 62 9.75 -14.43 -12.94
C PRO A 62 9.68 -13.21 -13.88
N ALA A 63 10.84 -12.84 -14.45
CA ALA A 63 10.93 -11.66 -15.31
C ALA A 63 10.23 -11.86 -16.66
N ASP A 64 10.05 -13.10 -17.10
CA ASP A 64 9.45 -13.44 -18.39
C ASP A 64 7.98 -13.84 -18.29
N GLY A 65 7.42 -13.81 -17.09
CA GLY A 65 6.01 -14.10 -16.87
C GLY A 65 5.13 -12.85 -16.92
N PRO A 66 3.83 -13.01 -16.66
CA PRO A 66 2.95 -11.84 -16.51
C PRO A 66 3.37 -10.99 -15.32
N PRO A 67 3.06 -9.68 -15.33
CA PRO A 67 3.39 -8.83 -14.17
C PRO A 67 2.73 -9.36 -12.89
N PRO A 68 3.40 -9.27 -11.74
CA PRO A 68 2.77 -9.67 -10.48
C PRO A 68 1.64 -8.70 -10.13
N GLU A 69 0.59 -9.23 -9.51
CA GLU A 69 -0.46 -8.43 -8.91
C GLU A 69 -0.10 -8.24 -7.44
N LEU A 70 0.39 -7.06 -7.06
CA LEU A 70 0.88 -6.86 -5.69
C LEU A 70 -0.24 -6.98 -4.67
N GLY A 71 -1.42 -6.49 -5.00
CA GLY A 71 -2.59 -6.54 -4.15
C GLY A 71 -3.38 -5.25 -4.22
N ASP A 72 -4.27 -5.05 -3.25
CA ASP A 72 -5.15 -3.89 -3.19
C ASP A 72 -4.84 -3.01 -1.98
N ILE A 73 -4.89 -1.69 -2.20
CA ILE A 73 -4.80 -0.68 -1.15
C ILE A 73 -6.14 0.04 -1.11
N LEU A 74 -6.81 0.01 0.04
CA LEU A 74 -8.03 0.75 0.29
C LEU A 74 -7.71 1.97 1.14
N ILE A 75 -8.15 3.15 0.70
CA ILE A 75 -7.91 4.41 1.43
C ILE A 75 -9.25 5.06 1.74
N CYS A 76 -9.41 5.47 3.00
CA CYS A 76 -10.55 6.25 3.45
C CYS A 76 -10.06 7.67 3.80
N PRO A 77 -10.18 8.65 2.88
CA PRO A 77 -9.68 10.00 3.14
C PRO A 77 -10.32 10.67 4.35
N GLU A 78 -11.59 10.37 4.61
CA GLU A 78 -12.31 10.97 5.73
C GLU A 78 -11.81 10.49 7.10
N ALA A 79 -11.15 9.34 7.17
CA ALA A 79 -10.56 8.80 8.39
C ALA A 79 -9.04 9.07 8.47
N ALA A 80 -8.47 9.73 7.46
CA ALA A 80 -7.02 9.94 7.39
C ALA A 80 -6.57 11.02 8.37
N GLU A 81 -5.54 10.73 9.14
CA GLU A 81 -4.86 11.68 10.02
C GLU A 81 -3.51 12.12 9.45
N GLU A 82 -3.06 11.46 8.39
CA GLU A 82 -1.82 11.77 7.69
C GLU A 82 -2.12 12.08 6.22
N PRO A 83 -1.18 12.74 5.50
CA PRO A 83 -1.37 12.98 4.07
C PRO A 83 -1.60 11.69 3.30
N LEU A 84 -2.46 11.73 2.29
CA LEU A 84 -2.83 10.53 1.53
C LEU A 84 -1.66 9.91 0.80
N ASP A 85 -0.69 10.69 0.35
CA ASP A 85 0.52 10.18 -0.30
C ASP A 85 1.36 9.34 0.66
N VAL A 86 1.41 9.71 1.94
CA VAL A 86 2.09 8.92 2.96
C VAL A 86 1.35 7.59 3.17
N LEU A 87 0.02 7.63 3.26
CA LEU A 87 -0.79 6.43 3.46
C LEU A 87 -0.68 5.45 2.30
N VAL A 88 -0.61 5.95 1.07
CA VAL A 88 -0.45 5.11 -0.12
C VAL A 88 0.89 4.38 -0.10
N VAL A 89 1.97 5.09 0.24
CA VAL A 89 3.30 4.46 0.38
C VAL A 89 3.28 3.42 1.49
N HIS A 90 2.68 3.75 2.63
CA HIS A 90 2.53 2.83 3.75
C HIS A 90 1.81 1.54 3.32
N GLY A 91 0.68 1.69 2.63
CA GLY A 91 -0.09 0.55 2.13
C GLY A 91 0.70 -0.30 1.13
N LEU A 92 1.44 0.35 0.23
CA LEU A 92 2.27 -0.37 -0.73
C LEU A 92 3.36 -1.21 -0.03
N LEU A 93 4.01 -0.65 0.99
CA LEU A 93 5.03 -1.39 1.73
C LEU A 93 4.46 -2.63 2.40
N HIS A 94 3.24 -2.54 2.95
CA HIS A 94 2.56 -3.73 3.46
C HIS A 94 2.30 -4.77 2.36
N LEU A 95 1.92 -4.32 1.16
CA LEU A 95 1.68 -5.25 0.04
C LEU A 95 2.92 -6.07 -0.29
N VAL A 96 4.11 -5.48 -0.20
CA VAL A 96 5.36 -6.17 -0.56
C VAL A 96 6.02 -6.85 0.65
N GLY A 97 5.31 -6.97 1.76
CA GLY A 97 5.74 -7.81 2.87
C GLY A 97 6.33 -7.13 4.08
N TYR A 98 6.42 -5.80 4.09
CA TYR A 98 6.89 -5.08 5.28
C TYR A 98 5.81 -5.07 6.35
N ASP A 99 6.21 -5.18 7.61
CA ASP A 99 5.31 -5.11 8.75
C ASP A 99 5.99 -4.37 9.89
N HIS A 100 5.56 -3.11 10.13
CA HIS A 100 6.17 -2.26 11.15
C HIS A 100 5.88 -2.72 12.58
N GLU A 101 4.93 -3.63 12.77
CA GLU A 101 4.61 -4.15 14.10
C GLU A 101 5.61 -5.20 14.58
N VAL A 102 6.38 -5.80 13.65
CA VAL A 102 7.32 -6.88 13.97
C VAL A 102 8.77 -6.58 13.57
N ASP A 103 9.02 -5.51 12.83
CA ASP A 103 10.39 -5.13 12.44
C ASP A 103 11.00 -4.15 13.44
N ASP A 104 12.26 -3.78 13.23
CA ASP A 104 13.00 -2.84 14.09
C ASP A 104 12.96 -1.41 13.57
N GLY A 105 11.90 -1.05 12.84
CA GLY A 105 11.73 0.30 12.30
C GLY A 105 12.08 0.43 10.82
N GLU A 106 12.42 -0.66 10.14
CA GLU A 106 12.83 -0.65 8.73
C GLU A 106 11.73 -0.14 7.82
N MET A 107 10.49 -0.57 8.04
CA MET A 107 9.36 -0.15 7.21
C MET A 107 9.13 1.35 7.28
N LEU A 108 9.05 1.90 8.48
CA LEU A 108 8.79 3.34 8.65
C LEU A 108 9.95 4.19 8.15
N ALA A 109 11.19 3.73 8.33
CA ALA A 109 12.36 4.43 7.79
C ALA A 109 12.35 4.45 6.27
N LEU A 110 11.98 3.33 5.64
CA LEU A 110 11.86 3.25 4.19
C LEU A 110 10.72 4.12 3.67
N GLN A 111 9.58 4.12 4.36
CA GLN A 111 8.45 4.99 4.04
C GLN A 111 8.89 6.46 4.03
N ASP A 112 9.59 6.90 5.06
CA ASP A 112 10.06 8.27 5.15
C ASP A 112 11.02 8.62 4.01
N ARG A 113 11.92 7.72 3.63
CA ARG A 113 12.83 7.93 2.51
C ARG A 113 12.10 8.06 1.17
N ILE A 114 11.08 7.21 0.94
CA ILE A 114 10.31 7.26 -0.30
C ILE A 114 9.51 8.55 -0.37
N VAL A 115 8.84 8.92 0.70
CA VAL A 115 8.04 10.15 0.75
C VAL A 115 8.92 11.37 0.55
N ALA A 116 10.08 11.42 1.19
CA ALA A 116 11.02 12.53 1.06
C ALA A 116 11.63 12.63 -0.34
N ALA A 117 11.84 11.51 -1.02
CA ALA A 117 12.42 11.48 -2.37
C ALA A 117 11.41 11.84 -3.46
N ALA A 118 10.12 11.77 -3.18
CA ALA A 118 9.08 12.01 -4.18
C ALA A 118 9.03 13.48 -4.59
N PRO A 119 8.76 13.76 -5.88
CA PRO A 119 8.65 15.14 -6.37
C PRO A 119 7.44 15.87 -5.80
#